data_ff46b7813e89263efaac692b5e6c74c7
#
_entry.id   ff46b7813e89263efaac692b5e6c74c7
#
_cell.length_a   1.000
_cell.length_b   1.000
_cell.length_c   1.000
_cell.angle_alpha   90.00
_cell.angle_beta   90.00
_cell.angle_gamma   90.00
#
_symmetry.space_group_name_H-M   'P 1'
#
loop_
_entity.id
_entity.type
_entity.pdbx_description
1 polymer ?
#
loop_
_entity_poly.entity_id
_entity_poly.type
_entity_poly.pdbx_seq_one_letter_code
_entity_poly.pdbx_strand_id
1 'polypeptide(L)'
;MHPYIYYPKLCGRGQVFFLFSPELERPAANLLYFYCMVFTDDAIVLFRQPFREADRVVSLYTREHGRVNVRFPSVCKPLGKLKALSEPFSCGAYRIYVRRGGVMGTVTGGKIRSVFPHIRTDLKRQTLALHFCELILRLTPAHQPSEEKFELLLKSLTELEYGEPNTAFAAAFTLRLMRAAGFGLEKPVLQITPEFWRRMHEDELSSLRFEDPQDLLSLSKCNSVCRRFLSLYLTYPLHTAQSFALDEENLSFYTQADEALQEALPDLVPAH
;
A
#
# COMPACT_ATOMS: atom_id res chain seq x y z
N MET A 1 41.69 -22.09 -10.97
CA MET A 1 40.74 -21.01 -10.67
C MET A 1 40.01 -21.38 -9.37
N HIS A 2 40.43 -20.81 -8.25
CA HIS A 2 39.84 -21.10 -6.94
C HIS A 2 38.63 -20.17 -6.70
N PRO A 3 37.48 -20.66 -6.22
CA PRO A 3 36.39 -19.81 -5.82
C PRO A 3 36.72 -19.22 -4.45
N TYR A 4 36.78 -17.90 -4.37
CA TYR A 4 36.94 -17.17 -3.11
C TYR A 4 35.68 -17.34 -2.26
N ILE A 5 35.86 -18.01 -1.13
CA ILE A 5 34.81 -18.12 -0.10
C ILE A 5 34.99 -16.93 0.84
N TYR A 6 34.04 -16.00 0.82
CA TYR A 6 34.03 -14.86 1.74
C TYR A 6 33.21 -15.20 2.98
N TYR A 7 33.82 -15.08 4.14
CA TYR A 7 33.16 -15.17 5.45
C TYR A 7 32.71 -13.78 5.89
N PRO A 8 31.45 -13.60 6.33
CA PRO A 8 31.02 -12.34 6.93
C PRO A 8 31.61 -12.21 8.33
N LYS A 9 32.35 -11.12 8.60
CA LYS A 9 32.72 -10.74 9.97
C LYS A 9 31.54 -10.02 10.62
N LEU A 10 31.06 -10.58 11.71
CA LEU A 10 30.09 -9.93 12.58
C LEU A 10 30.80 -8.79 13.35
N CYS A 11 30.47 -7.55 13.06
CA CYS A 11 30.80 -6.41 13.89
C CYS A 11 29.58 -6.07 14.76
N GLY A 12 29.80 -5.93 16.06
CA GLY A 12 28.75 -5.78 17.06
C GLY A 12 27.90 -4.53 16.83
N ARG A 13 26.73 -4.73 16.31
CA ARG A 13 25.46 -3.97 16.25
C ARG A 13 24.55 -4.38 15.11
N GLY A 14 24.66 -5.62 14.59
CA GLY A 14 23.67 -6.17 13.65
C GLY A 14 23.68 -5.57 12.24
N GLN A 15 24.69 -4.80 11.86
CA GLN A 15 24.86 -4.29 10.51
C GLN A 15 25.86 -5.16 9.75
N VAL A 16 25.42 -5.71 8.61
CA VAL A 16 26.26 -6.46 7.68
C VAL A 16 26.75 -5.48 6.61
N PHE A 17 28.06 -5.17 6.63
CA PHE A 17 28.69 -4.41 5.57
C PHE A 17 29.15 -5.33 4.46
N PHE A 18 28.75 -5.03 3.23
CA PHE A 18 29.24 -5.72 2.02
C PHE A 18 30.40 -4.92 1.41
N LEU A 19 31.54 -5.58 1.25
CA LEU A 19 32.62 -5.04 0.41
C LEU A 19 32.33 -5.45 -1.04
N PHE A 20 32.04 -4.47 -1.87
CA PHE A 20 31.82 -4.63 -3.29
C PHE A 20 33.14 -4.78 -4.05
N SER A 21 33.24 -5.81 -4.88
CA SER A 21 34.15 -5.89 -6.03
C SER A 21 33.46 -5.26 -7.25
N PRO A 22 34.11 -4.41 -8.05
CA PRO A 22 33.45 -3.56 -9.05
C PRO A 22 33.02 -4.27 -10.36
N GLU A 23 32.96 -5.58 -10.45
CA GLU A 23 32.78 -6.27 -11.74
C GLU A 23 31.54 -7.18 -11.86
N LEU A 24 30.45 -6.93 -11.11
CA LEU A 24 29.21 -7.67 -11.35
C LEU A 24 28.00 -6.74 -11.22
N GLU A 25 27.65 -6.10 -12.33
CA GLU A 25 26.33 -5.52 -12.57
C GLU A 25 25.28 -6.63 -12.61
N ARG A 26 24.74 -7.01 -11.45
CA ARG A 26 23.48 -7.76 -11.34
C ARG A 26 22.55 -7.01 -10.40
N PRO A 27 21.27 -6.85 -10.76
CA PRO A 27 20.34 -6.07 -9.95
C PRO A 27 20.24 -6.67 -8.55
N ALA A 28 20.34 -5.82 -7.54
CA ALA A 28 20.37 -6.16 -6.10
C ALA A 28 19.18 -7.00 -5.60
N ALA A 29 18.11 -7.11 -6.37
CA ALA A 29 16.92 -7.89 -6.03
C ALA A 29 17.16 -9.41 -5.96
N ASN A 30 18.22 -9.95 -6.58
CA ASN A 30 18.48 -11.39 -6.64
C ASN A 30 19.44 -11.91 -5.55
N LEU A 31 20.11 -11.05 -4.78
CA LEU A 31 21.04 -11.51 -3.74
C LEU A 31 20.36 -12.03 -2.46
N LEU A 32 19.13 -11.66 -2.22
CA LEU A 32 18.34 -12.12 -1.04
C LEU A 32 18.05 -13.62 -1.04
N TYR A 33 18.17 -14.30 -2.18
CA TYR A 33 17.85 -15.73 -2.32
C TYR A 33 18.91 -16.71 -1.79
N PHE A 34 20.11 -16.24 -1.44
CA PHE A 34 21.22 -17.16 -1.15
C PHE A 34 21.55 -17.38 0.33
N TYR A 35 21.02 -16.58 1.26
CA TYR A 35 21.36 -16.70 2.69
C TYR A 35 20.11 -16.78 3.57
N CYS A 36 20.21 -17.56 4.68
CA CYS A 36 19.29 -17.40 5.79
C CYS A 36 19.46 -15.99 6.35
N MET A 37 18.40 -15.20 6.34
CA MET A 37 18.45 -13.82 6.80
C MET A 37 17.44 -13.57 7.91
N VAL A 38 17.86 -12.87 8.96
CA VAL A 38 16.96 -12.29 9.95
C VAL A 38 17.11 -10.80 9.88
N PHE A 39 16.01 -10.11 9.66
CA PHE A 39 15.98 -8.65 9.67
C PHE A 39 14.80 -8.14 10.50
N THR A 40 14.89 -6.90 10.92
CA THR A 40 13.80 -6.19 11.59
C THR A 40 13.49 -4.96 10.77
N ASP A 41 12.22 -4.81 10.40
CA ASP A 41 11.76 -3.70 9.56
C ASP A 41 10.42 -3.17 10.07
N ASP A 42 10.19 -1.90 9.88
CA ASP A 42 8.89 -1.28 10.13
C ASP A 42 7.92 -1.71 9.03
N ALA A 43 6.76 -2.19 9.43
CA ALA A 43 5.78 -2.68 8.47
C ALA A 43 4.34 -2.41 8.89
N ILE A 44 3.47 -2.41 7.91
CA ILE A 44 2.02 -2.30 8.05
C ILE A 44 1.40 -3.57 7.46
N VAL A 45 0.45 -4.17 8.18
CA VAL A 45 -0.29 -5.34 7.71
C VAL A 45 -1.33 -4.90 6.67
N LEU A 46 -1.16 -5.37 5.44
CA LEU A 46 -2.11 -5.09 4.34
C LEU A 46 -3.26 -6.09 4.30
N PHE A 47 -2.93 -7.38 4.39
CA PHE A 47 -3.89 -8.47 4.21
C PHE A 47 -3.47 -9.69 5.01
N ARG A 48 -4.44 -10.48 5.46
CA ARG A 48 -4.20 -11.75 6.16
C ARG A 48 -5.12 -12.84 5.62
N GLN A 49 -4.62 -14.06 5.62
CA GLN A 49 -5.41 -15.24 5.32
C GLN A 49 -5.03 -16.41 6.24
N PRO A 50 -5.98 -17.28 6.58
CA PRO A 50 -5.67 -18.53 7.29
C PRO A 50 -4.68 -19.37 6.48
N PHE A 51 -3.78 -20.03 7.19
CA PHE A 51 -2.82 -20.95 6.59
C PHE A 51 -2.60 -22.12 7.53
N ARG A 52 -2.92 -23.34 7.10
CA ARG A 52 -2.97 -24.53 7.96
C ARG A 52 -3.92 -24.30 9.15
N GLU A 53 -3.88 -25.18 10.16
CA GLU A 53 -4.81 -25.12 11.31
C GLU A 53 -4.54 -23.93 12.26
N ALA A 54 -3.29 -23.57 12.46
CA ALA A 54 -2.90 -22.62 13.52
C ALA A 54 -2.14 -21.39 13.02
N ASP A 55 -1.74 -21.37 11.77
CA ASP A 55 -0.89 -20.33 11.19
C ASP A 55 -1.72 -19.33 10.36
N ARG A 56 -1.11 -18.18 10.07
CA ARG A 56 -1.61 -17.21 9.08
C ARG A 56 -0.50 -16.85 8.12
N VAL A 57 -0.87 -16.61 6.87
CA VAL A 57 -0.04 -15.86 5.92
C VAL A 57 -0.53 -14.42 5.88
N VAL A 58 0.39 -13.50 5.95
CA VAL A 58 0.15 -12.06 6.04
C VAL A 58 0.98 -11.36 4.98
N SER A 59 0.36 -10.48 4.22
CA SER A 59 1.05 -9.55 3.34
C SER A 59 1.38 -8.28 4.13
N LEU A 60 2.67 -8.01 4.30
CA LEU A 60 3.19 -6.80 4.92
C LEU A 60 3.67 -5.83 3.84
N TYR A 61 3.48 -4.53 4.07
CA TYR A 61 4.23 -3.50 3.39
C TYR A 61 5.30 -2.97 4.33
N THR A 62 6.54 -3.25 4.02
CA THR A 62 7.70 -2.88 4.85
C THR A 62 8.40 -1.66 4.26
N ARG A 63 9.07 -0.91 5.12
CA ARG A 63 9.76 0.32 4.72
C ARG A 63 10.95 0.04 3.80
N GLU A 64 11.79 -0.93 4.18
CA GLU A 64 13.08 -1.19 3.51
C GLU A 64 13.03 -2.34 2.50
N HIS A 65 12.03 -3.24 2.59
CA HIS A 65 11.94 -4.43 1.72
C HIS A 65 10.68 -4.44 0.84
N GLY A 66 9.83 -3.39 0.93
CA GLY A 66 8.60 -3.30 0.16
C GLY A 66 7.55 -4.32 0.57
N ARG A 67 6.76 -4.82 -0.37
CA ARG A 67 5.70 -5.80 -0.10
C ARG A 67 6.29 -7.20 0.05
N VAL A 68 6.10 -7.81 1.22
CA VAL A 68 6.57 -9.16 1.56
C VAL A 68 5.43 -10.02 2.10
N ASN A 69 5.43 -11.31 1.75
CA ASN A 69 4.52 -12.27 2.33
C ASN A 69 5.25 -13.06 3.43
N VAL A 70 4.64 -13.12 4.60
CA VAL A 70 5.23 -13.75 5.77
C VAL A 70 4.24 -14.68 6.45
N ARG A 71 4.76 -15.75 7.04
CA ARG A 71 4.00 -16.67 7.87
C ARG A 71 4.10 -16.26 9.34
N PHE A 72 2.96 -16.24 10.00
CA PHE A 72 2.83 -16.11 11.46
C PHE A 72 2.49 -17.47 12.06
N PRO A 73 3.44 -18.16 12.69
CA PRO A 73 3.20 -19.48 13.24
C PRO A 73 2.35 -19.43 14.50
N SER A 74 1.43 -20.35 14.63
CA SER A 74 0.60 -20.61 15.83
C SER A 74 -0.22 -19.42 16.33
N VAL A 75 -0.53 -18.44 15.49
CA VAL A 75 -1.28 -17.23 15.90
C VAL A 75 -2.76 -17.48 16.12
N CYS A 76 -3.33 -18.55 15.54
CA CYS A 76 -4.72 -18.94 15.76
C CYS A 76 -4.93 -19.68 17.07
N LYS A 77 -3.86 -20.12 17.76
CA LYS A 77 -3.96 -20.74 19.09
C LYS A 77 -4.40 -19.70 20.14
N PRO A 78 -5.11 -20.11 21.22
CA PRO A 78 -5.62 -19.19 22.24
C PRO A 78 -4.54 -18.28 22.86
N LEU A 79 -3.32 -18.80 23.04
CA LEU A 79 -2.17 -18.08 23.62
C LEU A 79 -1.18 -17.58 22.55
N GLY A 80 -1.61 -17.38 21.32
CA GLY A 80 -0.77 -16.91 20.21
C GLY A 80 -0.21 -15.50 20.47
N LYS A 81 1.06 -15.41 20.87
CA LYS A 81 1.73 -14.14 21.23
C LYS A 81 1.79 -13.12 20.10
N LEU A 82 1.79 -13.56 18.84
CA LEU A 82 1.90 -12.71 17.66
C LEU A 82 0.55 -12.37 17.05
N LYS A 83 -0.58 -12.70 17.70
CA LYS A 83 -1.92 -12.54 17.16
C LYS A 83 -2.21 -11.07 16.77
N ALA A 84 -1.95 -10.14 17.67
CA ALA A 84 -2.20 -8.72 17.43
C ALA A 84 -1.33 -8.13 16.30
N LEU A 85 -0.08 -8.62 16.16
CA LEU A 85 0.81 -8.26 15.05
C LEU A 85 0.33 -8.75 13.68
N SER A 86 -0.52 -9.79 13.63
CA SER A 86 -1.04 -10.36 12.38
C SER A 86 -2.39 -9.77 11.94
N GLU A 87 -2.94 -8.83 12.70
CA GLU A 87 -4.22 -8.20 12.37
C GLU A 87 -4.04 -7.09 11.32
N PRO A 88 -5.00 -6.92 10.38
CA PRO A 88 -4.96 -5.83 9.40
C PRO A 88 -4.73 -4.47 10.06
N PHE A 89 -4.06 -3.56 9.37
CA PHE A 89 -3.65 -2.22 9.81
C PHE A 89 -2.64 -2.19 10.95
N SER A 90 -2.31 -3.30 11.62
CA SER A 90 -1.28 -3.28 12.66
C SER A 90 0.04 -2.76 12.08
N CYS A 91 0.53 -1.66 12.67
CA CYS A 91 1.79 -1.03 12.32
C CYS A 91 2.81 -1.27 13.44
N GLY A 92 4.04 -1.63 13.07
CA GLY A 92 5.09 -1.87 14.04
C GLY A 92 6.38 -2.38 13.45
N ALA A 93 7.32 -2.73 14.31
CA ALA A 93 8.57 -3.38 13.94
C ALA A 93 8.40 -4.89 13.93
N TYR A 94 8.69 -5.53 12.82
CA TYR A 94 8.56 -6.96 12.60
C TYR A 94 9.91 -7.60 12.41
N ARG A 95 10.22 -8.62 13.22
CA ARG A 95 11.41 -9.44 13.07
C ARG A 95 11.09 -10.64 12.19
N ILE A 96 11.68 -10.68 11.00
CA ILE A 96 11.37 -11.63 9.94
C ILE A 96 12.61 -12.52 9.70
N TYR A 97 12.37 -13.81 9.67
CA TYR A 97 13.35 -14.83 9.29
C TYR A 97 13.01 -15.34 7.89
N VAL A 98 13.96 -15.29 6.99
CA VAL A 98 13.85 -15.85 5.63
C VAL A 98 14.82 -17.02 5.52
N ARG A 99 14.28 -18.21 5.22
CA ARG A 99 15.09 -19.40 5.01
C ARG A 99 15.81 -19.28 3.66
N ARG A 100 17.02 -19.83 3.57
CA ARG A 100 17.76 -19.95 2.31
C ARG A 100 16.88 -20.58 1.21
N GLY A 101 16.74 -19.89 0.08
CA GLY A 101 15.87 -20.31 -1.04
C GLY A 101 14.37 -20.28 -0.74
N GLY A 102 13.96 -19.75 0.42
CA GLY A 102 12.55 -19.60 0.77
C GLY A 102 11.92 -18.38 0.11
N VAL A 103 10.73 -18.55 -0.46
CA VAL A 103 9.94 -17.47 -1.08
C VAL A 103 9.16 -16.67 -0.02
N MET A 104 8.94 -17.23 1.16
CA MET A 104 8.13 -16.64 2.21
C MET A 104 8.90 -16.58 3.53
N GLY A 105 8.91 -15.41 4.16
CA GLY A 105 9.48 -15.19 5.48
C GLY A 105 8.62 -15.79 6.61
N THR A 106 9.20 -15.90 7.78
CA THR A 106 8.49 -16.27 9.02
C THR A 106 8.71 -15.18 10.06
N VAL A 107 7.63 -14.65 10.63
CA VAL A 107 7.72 -13.67 11.72
C VAL A 107 8.10 -14.41 12.99
N THR A 108 9.21 -13.99 13.61
CA THR A 108 9.74 -14.58 14.85
C THR A 108 9.48 -13.69 16.06
N GLY A 109 9.07 -12.45 15.86
CA GLY A 109 8.75 -11.48 16.90
C GLY A 109 8.44 -10.12 16.30
N GLY A 110 8.17 -9.16 17.18
CA GLY A 110 7.93 -7.77 16.78
C GLY A 110 7.40 -6.92 17.91
N LYS A 111 7.30 -5.63 17.65
CA LYS A 111 6.74 -4.64 18.58
C LYS A 111 5.70 -3.80 17.86
N ILE A 112 4.47 -3.81 18.35
CA ILE A 112 3.39 -2.97 17.84
C ILE A 112 3.68 -1.51 18.19
N ARG A 113 3.48 -0.61 17.23
CA ARG A 113 3.48 0.84 17.42
C ARG A 113 2.07 1.41 17.41
N SER A 114 1.23 0.94 16.50
CA SER A 114 -0.18 1.34 16.41
C SER A 114 -1.06 0.19 15.95
N VAL A 115 -2.28 0.16 16.45
CA VAL A 115 -3.34 -0.78 16.04
C VAL A 115 -4.58 -0.08 15.49
N PHE A 116 -4.61 1.26 15.53
CA PHE A 116 -5.70 2.10 15.02
C PHE A 116 -7.07 1.65 15.56
N PRO A 117 -7.35 1.85 16.86
CA PRO A 117 -8.56 1.35 17.51
C PRO A 117 -9.85 1.93 16.95
N HIS A 118 -9.89 3.23 16.58
CA HIS A 118 -11.09 3.83 16.02
C HIS A 118 -11.40 3.30 14.63
N ILE A 119 -10.38 3.03 13.80
CA ILE A 119 -10.56 2.35 12.51
C ILE A 119 -11.21 0.97 12.72
N ARG A 120 -10.87 0.26 13.79
CA ARG A 120 -11.41 -1.10 14.07
C ARG A 120 -12.84 -1.11 14.57
N THR A 121 -13.31 -0.04 15.17
CA THR A 121 -14.65 0.07 15.76
C THR A 121 -15.68 0.72 14.85
N ASP A 122 -15.24 1.44 13.82
CA ASP A 122 -16.09 2.12 12.84
C ASP A 122 -16.03 1.44 11.48
N LEU A 123 -17.18 0.96 10.99
CA LEU A 123 -17.27 0.23 9.72
C LEU A 123 -16.82 1.07 8.51
N LYS A 124 -17.17 2.36 8.48
CA LYS A 124 -16.79 3.26 7.36
C LYS A 124 -15.27 3.47 7.34
N ARG A 125 -14.67 3.73 8.49
CA ARG A 125 -13.20 3.84 8.63
C ARG A 125 -12.51 2.54 8.25
N GLN A 126 -13.03 1.40 8.75
CA GLN A 126 -12.48 0.08 8.45
C GLN A 126 -12.51 -0.22 6.96
N THR A 127 -13.62 0.07 6.28
CA THR A 127 -13.78 -0.15 4.85
C THR A 127 -12.79 0.70 4.05
N LEU A 128 -12.62 1.98 4.41
CA LEU A 128 -11.67 2.87 3.75
C LEU A 128 -10.21 2.45 3.99
N ALA A 129 -9.86 2.04 5.20
CA ALA A 129 -8.53 1.51 5.51
C ALA A 129 -8.24 0.22 4.74
N LEU A 130 -9.21 -0.69 4.60
CA LEU A 130 -9.09 -1.89 3.77
C LEU A 130 -8.87 -1.52 2.30
N HIS A 131 -9.56 -0.50 1.80
CA HIS A 131 -9.37 0.02 0.46
C HIS A 131 -7.93 0.51 0.23
N PHE A 132 -7.37 1.28 1.15
CA PHE A 132 -5.97 1.72 1.06
C PHE A 132 -4.99 0.54 1.04
N CYS A 133 -5.21 -0.43 1.92
CA CYS A 133 -4.38 -1.64 1.96
C CYS A 133 -4.49 -2.45 0.66
N GLU A 134 -5.69 -2.57 0.09
CA GLU A 134 -5.90 -3.30 -1.16
C GLU A 134 -5.24 -2.58 -2.34
N LEU A 135 -5.33 -1.25 -2.42
CA LEU A 135 -4.65 -0.47 -3.45
C LEU A 135 -3.12 -0.65 -3.39
N ILE A 136 -2.52 -0.55 -2.20
CA ILE A 136 -1.09 -0.81 -2.02
C ILE A 136 -0.75 -2.25 -2.43
N LEU A 137 -1.56 -3.23 -2.01
CA LEU A 137 -1.34 -4.63 -2.34
C LEU A 137 -1.36 -4.90 -3.85
N ARG A 138 -2.24 -4.22 -4.59
CA ARG A 138 -2.44 -4.43 -6.03
C ARG A 138 -1.48 -3.62 -6.90
N LEU A 139 -1.20 -2.38 -6.52
CA LEU A 139 -0.39 -1.44 -7.32
C LEU A 139 1.11 -1.49 -6.99
N THR A 140 1.52 -2.26 -5.97
CA THR A 140 2.94 -2.34 -5.60
C THR A 140 3.47 -3.74 -5.87
N PRO A 141 4.50 -3.89 -6.73
CA PRO A 141 5.19 -5.15 -6.92
C PRO A 141 5.82 -5.67 -5.63
N ALA A 142 6.00 -7.00 -5.55
CA ALA A 142 6.69 -7.61 -4.41
C ALA A 142 8.16 -7.21 -4.38
N HIS A 143 8.71 -7.03 -3.18
CA HIS A 143 10.13 -6.74 -2.95
C HIS A 143 10.63 -5.44 -3.60
N GLN A 144 9.75 -4.48 -3.83
CA GLN A 144 10.11 -3.14 -4.28
C GLN A 144 9.78 -2.13 -3.18
N PRO A 145 10.77 -1.70 -2.40
CA PRO A 145 10.56 -0.70 -1.37
C PRO A 145 10.28 0.68 -1.99
N SER A 146 9.42 1.44 -1.32
CA SER A 146 9.19 2.85 -1.61
C SER A 146 8.80 3.53 -0.31
N GLU A 147 9.66 4.39 0.18
CA GLU A 147 9.40 5.15 1.39
C GLU A 147 8.19 6.07 1.22
N GLU A 148 8.04 6.69 0.03
CA GLU A 148 6.90 7.54 -0.28
C GLU A 148 5.56 6.81 -0.14
N LYS A 149 5.45 5.58 -0.64
CA LYS A 149 4.24 4.77 -0.51
C LYS A 149 4.02 4.31 0.93
N PHE A 150 5.09 3.99 1.66
CA PHE A 150 5.00 3.60 3.06
C PHE A 150 4.48 4.75 3.92
N GLU A 151 5.06 5.93 3.76
CA GLU A 151 4.63 7.13 4.49
C GLU A 151 3.22 7.56 4.09
N LEU A 152 2.86 7.48 2.81
CA LEU A 152 1.51 7.75 2.35
C LEU A 152 0.49 6.86 3.06
N LEU A 153 0.74 5.53 3.12
CA LEU A 153 -0.15 4.60 3.81
C LEU A 153 -0.21 4.89 5.31
N LEU A 154 0.93 5.04 5.96
CA LEU A 154 1.01 5.29 7.40
C LEU A 154 0.30 6.59 7.78
N LYS A 155 0.57 7.67 7.06
CA LYS A 155 -0.08 8.97 7.26
C LYS A 155 -1.59 8.88 7.05
N SER A 156 -2.03 8.23 5.97
CA SER A 156 -3.45 8.07 5.67
C SER A 156 -4.20 7.27 6.74
N LEU A 157 -3.61 6.18 7.26
CA LEU A 157 -4.20 5.43 8.37
C LEU A 157 -4.23 6.27 9.66
N THR A 158 -3.20 7.07 9.91
CA THR A 158 -3.14 7.95 11.09
C THR A 158 -4.18 9.05 11.02
N GLU A 159 -4.34 9.68 9.86
CA GLU A 159 -5.37 10.69 9.65
C GLU A 159 -6.79 10.11 9.73
N LEU A 160 -6.99 8.89 9.18
CA LEU A 160 -8.28 8.20 9.23
C LEU A 160 -8.66 7.76 10.65
N GLU A 161 -7.70 7.52 11.52
CA GLU A 161 -7.95 7.17 12.94
C GLU A 161 -8.75 8.26 13.65
N TYR A 162 -8.49 9.53 13.33
CA TYR A 162 -9.12 10.69 14.00
C TYR A 162 -10.07 11.48 13.10
N GLY A 163 -9.89 11.40 11.78
CA GLY A 163 -10.70 12.10 10.78
C GLY A 163 -11.96 11.34 10.41
N GLU A 164 -12.85 11.99 9.67
CA GLU A 164 -14.06 11.36 9.15
C GLU A 164 -13.82 10.81 7.73
N PRO A 165 -14.20 9.54 7.49
CA PRO A 165 -14.09 8.94 6.17
C PRO A 165 -15.06 9.61 5.18
N ASN A 166 -14.56 10.03 4.03
CA ASN A 166 -15.34 10.59 2.94
C ASN A 166 -14.76 10.20 1.58
N THR A 167 -15.50 10.47 0.52
CA THR A 167 -15.11 10.12 -0.86
C THR A 167 -13.89 10.89 -1.35
N ALA A 168 -13.70 12.14 -0.89
CA ALA A 168 -12.54 12.95 -1.23
C ALA A 168 -11.25 12.36 -0.65
N PHE A 169 -11.32 11.82 0.57
CA PHE A 169 -10.22 11.11 1.20
C PHE A 169 -9.78 9.90 0.36
N ALA A 170 -10.74 9.07 -0.08
CA ALA A 170 -10.46 7.91 -0.93
C ALA A 170 -9.83 8.30 -2.27
N ALA A 171 -10.39 9.31 -2.93
CA ALA A 171 -9.90 9.81 -4.21
C ALA A 171 -8.47 10.38 -4.10
N ALA A 172 -8.22 11.22 -3.09
CA ALA A 172 -6.92 11.83 -2.88
C ALA A 172 -5.84 10.79 -2.56
N PHE A 173 -6.14 9.80 -1.70
CA PHE A 173 -5.21 8.68 -1.47
C PHE A 173 -4.88 7.95 -2.77
N THR A 174 -5.89 7.63 -3.57
CA THR A 174 -5.71 6.91 -4.84
C THR A 174 -4.85 7.71 -5.80
N LEU A 175 -5.12 9.01 -5.98
CA LEU A 175 -4.33 9.89 -6.85
C LEU A 175 -2.86 9.98 -6.41
N ARG A 176 -2.63 10.15 -5.10
CA ARG A 176 -1.27 10.21 -4.53
C ARG A 176 -0.52 8.89 -4.69
N LEU A 177 -1.21 7.78 -4.48
CA LEU A 177 -0.62 6.46 -4.70
C LEU A 177 -0.27 6.21 -6.16
N MET A 178 -1.14 6.61 -7.09
CA MET A 178 -0.89 6.50 -8.53
C MET A 178 0.31 7.35 -8.93
N ARG A 179 0.42 8.58 -8.41
CA ARG A 179 1.62 9.42 -8.61
C ARG A 179 2.88 8.75 -8.09
N ALA A 180 2.86 8.26 -6.85
CA ALA A 180 3.99 7.53 -6.22
C ALA A 180 4.32 6.21 -6.96
N ALA A 181 3.38 5.65 -7.70
CA ALA A 181 3.60 4.48 -8.55
C ALA A 181 4.14 4.83 -9.96
N GLY A 182 4.32 6.12 -10.27
CA GLY A 182 4.92 6.57 -11.52
C GLY A 182 3.93 6.71 -12.68
N PHE A 183 2.65 6.82 -12.42
CA PHE A 183 1.62 6.91 -13.49
C PHE A 183 1.40 8.31 -14.06
N GLY A 184 2.29 9.27 -13.79
CA GLY A 184 2.33 10.56 -14.49
C GLY A 184 1.16 11.52 -14.21
N LEU A 185 0.41 11.32 -13.14
CA LEU A 185 -0.70 12.21 -12.74
C LEU A 185 -0.21 13.50 -12.05
N GLU A 186 0.77 14.16 -12.65
CA GLU A 186 1.35 15.39 -12.08
C GLU A 186 0.58 16.65 -12.47
N LYS A 187 -0.18 16.59 -13.55
CA LYS A 187 -0.93 17.74 -14.09
C LYS A 187 -2.43 17.54 -13.94
N PRO A 188 -3.20 18.65 -13.78
CA PRO A 188 -4.64 18.58 -13.77
C PRO A 188 -5.18 17.93 -15.05
N VAL A 189 -6.12 17.01 -14.90
CA VAL A 189 -6.82 16.35 -16.00
C VAL A 189 -8.27 16.84 -16.06
N LEU A 190 -8.89 16.82 -17.24
CA LEU A 190 -10.33 17.04 -17.44
C LEU A 190 -10.87 18.36 -16.88
N GLN A 191 -10.25 19.49 -17.19
CA GLN A 191 -10.75 20.82 -16.77
C GLN A 191 -10.92 20.97 -15.25
N ILE A 192 -10.11 20.26 -14.45
CA ILE A 192 -10.01 20.45 -13.02
C ILE A 192 -9.15 21.68 -12.75
N THR A 193 -9.58 22.53 -11.83
CA THR A 193 -8.82 23.74 -11.48
C THR A 193 -7.46 23.36 -10.87
N PRO A 194 -6.37 24.08 -11.15
CA PRO A 194 -5.07 23.79 -10.58
C PRO A 194 -5.07 23.81 -9.04
N GLU A 195 -5.90 24.66 -8.44
CA GLU A 195 -6.02 24.76 -6.99
C GLU A 195 -6.69 23.53 -6.39
N PHE A 196 -7.79 23.05 -6.95
CA PHE A 196 -8.43 21.80 -6.50
C PHE A 196 -7.47 20.62 -6.64
N TRP A 197 -6.74 20.53 -7.77
CA TRP A 197 -5.75 19.50 -8.01
C TRP A 197 -4.62 19.53 -6.98
N ARG A 198 -4.11 20.74 -6.65
CA ARG A 198 -3.11 20.91 -5.60
C ARG A 198 -3.62 20.44 -4.25
N ARG A 199 -4.84 20.83 -3.86
CA ARG A 199 -5.46 20.38 -2.59
C ARG A 199 -5.54 18.86 -2.51
N MET A 200 -5.97 18.18 -3.58
CA MET A 200 -6.04 16.72 -3.63
C MET A 200 -4.67 16.04 -3.45
N HIS A 201 -3.58 16.69 -3.83
CA HIS A 201 -2.23 16.12 -3.76
C HIS A 201 -1.44 16.49 -2.51
N GLU A 202 -1.66 17.67 -1.94
CA GLU A 202 -0.79 18.25 -0.92
C GLU A 202 -1.44 18.40 0.45
N ASP A 203 -2.73 18.73 0.49
CA ASP A 203 -3.43 18.99 1.76
C ASP A 203 -3.59 17.70 2.59
N GLU A 204 -3.81 17.83 3.89
CA GLU A 204 -4.14 16.69 4.74
C GLU A 204 -5.43 16.03 4.28
N LEU A 205 -5.44 14.70 4.19
CA LEU A 205 -6.61 13.95 3.69
C LEU A 205 -7.84 14.17 4.56
N SER A 206 -7.65 14.32 5.86
CA SER A 206 -8.71 14.60 6.83
C SER A 206 -9.34 15.98 6.69
N SER A 207 -8.63 16.94 6.05
CA SER A 207 -9.12 18.30 5.79
C SER A 207 -9.90 18.43 4.49
N LEU A 208 -9.88 17.41 3.63
CA LEU A 208 -10.52 17.44 2.32
C LEU A 208 -12.03 17.30 2.47
N ARG A 209 -12.72 18.43 2.57
CA ARG A 209 -14.18 18.54 2.53
C ARG A 209 -14.56 19.51 1.43
N PHE A 210 -15.53 19.12 0.64
CA PHE A 210 -16.01 19.89 -0.51
C PHE A 210 -17.53 20.02 -0.40
N GLU A 211 -18.01 21.27 -0.35
CA GLU A 211 -19.43 21.61 -0.27
C GLU A 211 -19.88 22.43 -1.49
N ASP A 212 -18.91 23.07 -2.17
CA ASP A 212 -19.17 23.82 -3.37
C ASP A 212 -19.53 22.87 -4.53
N PRO A 213 -20.62 23.11 -5.27
CA PRO A 213 -21.01 22.31 -6.44
C PRO A 213 -19.90 22.13 -7.48
N GLN A 214 -19.05 23.14 -7.67
CA GLN A 214 -17.92 23.07 -8.63
C GLN A 214 -16.81 22.16 -8.14
N ASP A 215 -16.53 22.17 -6.83
CA ASP A 215 -15.58 21.25 -6.20
C ASP A 215 -16.11 19.81 -6.19
N LEU A 216 -17.41 19.63 -5.96
CA LEU A 216 -18.06 18.31 -6.04
C LEU A 216 -18.02 17.73 -7.46
N LEU A 217 -18.23 18.56 -8.48
CA LEU A 217 -18.07 18.14 -9.88
C LEU A 217 -16.61 17.75 -10.18
N SER A 218 -15.65 18.52 -9.66
CA SER A 218 -14.22 18.23 -9.82
C SER A 218 -13.84 16.93 -9.10
N LEU A 219 -14.41 16.67 -7.91
CA LEU A 219 -14.22 15.40 -7.17
C LEU A 219 -14.80 14.22 -7.94
N SER A 220 -15.99 14.37 -8.53
CA SER A 220 -16.58 13.33 -9.37
C SER A 220 -15.69 12.99 -10.58
N LYS A 221 -15.14 14.00 -11.25
CA LYS A 221 -14.15 13.81 -12.34
C LYS A 221 -12.90 13.07 -11.83
N CYS A 222 -12.34 13.45 -10.69
CA CYS A 222 -11.21 12.74 -10.08
C CYS A 222 -11.52 11.28 -9.81
N ASN A 223 -12.70 10.97 -9.25
CA ASN A 223 -13.13 9.61 -9.00
C ASN A 223 -13.27 8.78 -10.28
N SER A 224 -13.79 9.38 -11.35
CA SER A 224 -13.91 8.74 -12.66
C SER A 224 -12.53 8.45 -13.26
N VAL A 225 -11.59 9.41 -13.18
CA VAL A 225 -10.18 9.18 -13.58
C VAL A 225 -9.57 8.03 -12.80
N CYS A 226 -9.69 8.03 -11.47
CA CYS A 226 -9.15 6.96 -10.64
C CYS A 226 -9.72 5.59 -11.03
N ARG A 227 -11.05 5.49 -11.18
CA ARG A 227 -11.70 4.23 -11.58
C ARG A 227 -11.25 3.75 -12.94
N ARG A 228 -11.25 4.64 -13.94
CA ARG A 228 -10.82 4.30 -15.29
C ARG A 228 -9.37 3.83 -15.29
N PHE A 229 -8.52 4.55 -14.59
CA PHE A 229 -7.11 4.18 -14.49
C PHE A 229 -6.93 2.81 -13.84
N LEU A 230 -7.57 2.58 -12.69
CA LEU A 230 -7.51 1.29 -12.00
C LEU A 230 -8.04 0.16 -12.88
N SER A 231 -9.08 0.38 -13.68
CA SER A 231 -9.62 -0.63 -14.60
C SER A 231 -8.64 -1.03 -15.72
N LEU A 232 -7.73 -0.14 -16.10
CA LEU A 232 -6.69 -0.43 -17.10
C LEU A 232 -5.52 -1.24 -16.54
N TYR A 233 -5.17 -1.01 -15.26
CA TYR A 233 -3.99 -1.61 -14.63
C TYR A 233 -4.31 -2.81 -13.74
N LEU A 234 -5.54 -2.97 -13.29
CA LEU A 234 -5.95 -4.09 -12.45
C LEU A 234 -6.64 -5.16 -13.30
N THR A 235 -6.06 -6.35 -13.31
CA THR A 235 -6.65 -7.53 -13.99
C THR A 235 -8.01 -7.92 -13.41
N TYR A 236 -8.22 -7.65 -12.11
CA TYR A 236 -9.48 -7.92 -11.40
C TYR A 236 -9.91 -6.68 -10.62
N PRO A 237 -11.23 -6.42 -10.52
CA PRO A 237 -11.76 -5.29 -9.75
C PRO A 237 -11.32 -5.38 -8.28
N LEU A 238 -11.26 -4.22 -7.63
CA LEU A 238 -11.01 -4.15 -6.19
C LEU A 238 -12.22 -4.71 -5.44
N HIS A 239 -11.98 -5.56 -4.45
CA HIS A 239 -13.03 -6.10 -3.59
C HIS A 239 -13.71 -4.99 -2.77
N THR A 240 -12.95 -3.98 -2.39
CA THR A 240 -13.44 -2.84 -1.60
C THR A 240 -14.17 -1.79 -2.43
N ALA A 241 -14.00 -1.76 -3.76
CA ALA A 241 -14.64 -0.75 -4.63
C ALA A 241 -16.16 -0.77 -4.57
N GLN A 242 -16.77 -1.95 -4.42
CA GLN A 242 -18.23 -2.09 -4.30
C GLN A 242 -18.77 -1.46 -3.01
N SER A 243 -17.98 -1.43 -1.94
CA SER A 243 -18.40 -0.87 -0.65
C SER A 243 -18.46 0.67 -0.66
N PHE A 244 -17.78 1.34 -1.61
CA PHE A 244 -17.84 2.79 -1.81
C PHE A 244 -18.86 3.21 -2.86
N ALA A 245 -19.34 2.29 -3.68
CA ALA A 245 -20.36 2.55 -4.70
C ALA A 245 -21.80 2.54 -4.14
N LEU A 246 -21.96 2.21 -2.86
CA LEU A 246 -23.28 2.01 -2.24
C LEU A 246 -24.02 3.29 -1.83
N ASP A 247 -23.45 4.48 -2.07
CA ASP A 247 -24.22 5.72 -2.00
C ASP A 247 -24.92 5.94 -3.36
N GLU A 248 -26.12 5.37 -3.50
CA GLU A 248 -26.94 5.39 -4.72
C GLU A 248 -27.26 6.82 -5.22
N GLU A 249 -27.23 7.84 -4.37
CA GLU A 249 -27.41 9.24 -4.77
C GLU A 249 -26.28 9.79 -5.65
N ASN A 250 -25.09 9.20 -5.61
CA ASN A 250 -23.97 9.59 -6.45
C ASN A 250 -23.94 8.90 -7.83
N LEU A 251 -24.72 7.85 -8.04
CA LEU A 251 -24.64 7.04 -9.28
C LEU A 251 -25.04 7.82 -10.53
N SER A 252 -26.00 8.73 -10.44
CA SER A 252 -26.47 9.54 -11.59
C SER A 252 -25.43 10.56 -12.08
N PHE A 253 -24.60 11.09 -11.17
CA PHE A 253 -23.51 11.99 -11.52
C PHE A 253 -22.35 11.27 -12.23
N TYR A 254 -22.20 9.98 -11.96
CA TYR A 254 -21.12 9.18 -12.53
C TYR A 254 -21.31 8.84 -14.00
N THR A 255 -22.54 8.70 -14.46
CA THR A 255 -22.85 8.34 -15.85
C THR A 255 -22.48 9.46 -16.82
N GLN A 256 -22.75 10.72 -16.45
CA GLN A 256 -22.42 11.88 -17.29
C GLN A 256 -20.89 12.16 -17.35
N ALA A 257 -20.16 11.85 -16.26
CA ALA A 257 -18.71 12.01 -16.24
C ALA A 257 -17.99 10.92 -17.06
N ASP A 258 -18.55 9.72 -17.14
CA ASP A 258 -17.99 8.63 -17.94
C ASP A 258 -18.11 8.88 -19.45
N GLU A 259 -19.18 9.55 -19.91
CA GLU A 259 -19.34 9.94 -21.31
C GLU A 259 -18.29 11.00 -21.72
N ALA A 260 -18.05 12.01 -20.88
CA ALA A 260 -17.03 13.02 -21.13
C ALA A 260 -15.59 12.46 -21.11
N LEU A 261 -15.36 11.40 -20.36
CA LEU A 261 -14.08 10.69 -20.29
C LEU A 261 -13.80 9.83 -21.53
N GLN A 262 -14.82 9.27 -22.16
CA GLN A 262 -14.66 8.50 -23.40
C GLN A 262 -14.17 9.38 -24.56
N GLU A 263 -14.53 10.65 -24.56
CA GLU A 263 -14.07 11.61 -25.58
C GLU A 263 -12.63 12.10 -25.35
N ALA A 264 -12.16 12.17 -24.09
CA ALA A 264 -10.84 12.71 -23.74
C ALA A 264 -9.72 11.65 -23.64
N LEU A 265 -10.04 10.37 -23.73
CA LEU A 265 -9.11 9.24 -23.53
C LEU A 265 -7.99 9.10 -24.57
N PRO A 266 -8.16 9.43 -25.85
CA PRO A 266 -7.08 9.33 -26.84
C PRO A 266 -5.84 10.13 -26.48
N ASP A 267 -6.03 11.25 -25.75
CA ASP A 267 -4.96 12.19 -25.40
C ASP A 267 -4.22 11.84 -24.10
N LEU A 268 -4.72 10.88 -23.32
CA LEU A 268 -4.18 10.54 -21.99
C LEU A 268 -3.34 9.25 -21.96
N VAL A 269 -3.40 8.44 -23.01
CA VAL A 269 -2.61 7.20 -23.11
C VAL A 269 -1.41 7.46 -24.02
N PRO A 270 -0.17 7.42 -23.50
CA PRO A 270 1.00 7.47 -24.38
C PRO A 270 0.97 6.27 -25.32
N ALA A 271 1.08 6.52 -26.62
CA ALA A 271 1.28 5.47 -27.61
C ALA A 271 2.54 4.68 -27.25
N HIS A 272 2.40 3.39 -27.06
CA HIS A 272 3.51 2.44 -26.86
C HIS A 272 4.26 2.21 -28.16
#